data_bf8fa21d81547e62835863ee4b7ff49d
#
_entry.id   bf8fa21d81547e62835863ee4b7ff49d
#
_cell.length_a   1.000
_cell.length_b   1.000
_cell.length_c   1.000
_cell.angle_alpha   90.00
_cell.angle_beta   90.00
_cell.angle_gamma   90.00
#
_symmetry.space_group_name_H-M   'P 1'
#
loop_
_entity.id
_entity.type
_entity.pdbx_description
1 polymer ?
#
loop_
_entity_poly.entity_id
_entity_poly.type
_entity_poly.pdbx_seq_one_letter_code
_entity_poly.pdbx_strand_id
1 'polypeptide(L)'
;MFHILSCACGLSSQAPDTGISPTRSRRKDTPVLRGIAVTKRVSSGGLRSWPAGFLLLGLAGCGADSRPGATSHAPSVPDPQVSVSMPLPPPRPSRAPAAPAGLVSTIDRLSAGFSGKKGIAVRAVDDGWTVEVGGRQRLPQQSVSKLWVAITLLDLRDRGRARLDEPIVVRREDLTLFHQPIAMLVKGDGYHTTVGELLTRALTQSDNTANDRLLTYVGGPQAVRAMIANKRLGDIRFGPGERLLQAKTAGLTWQPAFAMAGAFQAARNRLDPAARTAALDAYVSDPPDGAAPIAIADALARLARGELLSETSTRILIDTMEASRTGHARLRAAVPSGWTIAHKTGTGQDLGRRNAGFNDVGLLTAPDGRRFAIAVMIGDTTEDIRKRQLLIQNVAAAVADAAGPPRGPVAVAN
;
A
#
# COMPACT_ATOMS: atom_id res chain seq x y z
N MET A 1 22.91 -33.97 34.50
CA MET A 1 22.94 -34.03 35.97
C MET A 1 22.38 -32.71 36.47
N PHE A 2 21.15 -32.69 36.78
CA PHE A 2 20.39 -32.09 37.90
C PHE A 2 18.89 -32.22 37.62
N HIS A 3 18.24 -32.87 38.58
CA HIS A 3 16.86 -33.36 38.62
C HIS A 3 15.85 -32.23 38.92
N ILE A 4 14.70 -32.25 38.23
CA ILE A 4 13.30 -32.46 38.63
C ILE A 4 12.96 -32.08 40.09
N LEU A 5 11.92 -31.28 40.24
CA LEU A 5 10.92 -31.46 41.29
C LEU A 5 9.56 -30.86 40.86
N SER A 6 8.61 -31.77 40.72
CA SER A 6 7.18 -31.61 40.60
C SER A 6 6.58 -31.34 41.98
N CYS A 7 5.60 -30.43 42.07
CA CYS A 7 4.68 -30.39 43.21
C CYS A 7 3.25 -30.14 42.73
N ALA A 8 2.47 -31.21 42.84
CA ALA A 8 1.02 -31.18 42.76
C ALA A 8 0.46 -30.88 44.15
N CYS A 9 -0.52 -29.96 44.23
CA CYS A 9 -1.42 -29.88 45.36
C CYS A 9 -2.84 -29.63 44.85
N GLY A 10 -3.68 -30.66 44.97
CA GLY A 10 -5.12 -30.55 44.83
C GLY A 10 -5.74 -30.09 46.11
N LEU A 11 -6.80 -29.29 46.01
CA LEU A 11 -7.80 -29.11 47.03
C LEU A 11 -9.15 -28.89 46.37
N SER A 12 -10.05 -29.83 46.67
CA SER A 12 -11.51 -29.81 46.44
C SER A 12 -12.15 -28.89 47.47
N SER A 13 -13.18 -28.11 47.08
CA SER A 13 -14.21 -27.68 47.97
C SER A 13 -15.51 -27.42 47.22
N GLN A 14 -16.54 -27.97 47.82
CA GLN A 14 -17.95 -28.12 47.45
C GLN A 14 -18.66 -26.78 47.27
N ALA A 15 -19.70 -26.83 46.43
CA ALA A 15 -20.74 -25.83 46.29
C ALA A 15 -21.75 -25.89 47.47
N PRO A 16 -22.49 -24.80 47.73
CA PRO A 16 -23.84 -24.94 48.23
C PRO A 16 -24.89 -24.51 47.20
N ASP A 17 -25.86 -25.37 47.10
CA ASP A 17 -27.12 -25.29 46.43
C ASP A 17 -28.07 -24.33 47.17
N THR A 18 -28.66 -23.34 46.48
CA THR A 18 -29.86 -22.66 46.94
C THR A 18 -30.79 -22.40 45.77
N GLY A 19 -31.82 -23.23 45.73
CA GLY A 19 -32.94 -23.09 44.80
C GLY A 19 -33.82 -21.88 45.16
N ILE A 20 -34.32 -21.23 44.12
CA ILE A 20 -35.56 -20.46 44.12
C ILE A 20 -36.22 -20.62 42.75
N SER A 21 -37.46 -21.12 42.78
CA SER A 21 -38.39 -21.37 41.70
C SER A 21 -39.00 -20.11 41.09
N PRO A 22 -39.64 -20.18 39.92
CA PRO A 22 -39.95 -19.02 39.06
C PRO A 22 -41.36 -18.46 39.36
N THR A 23 -41.44 -17.13 39.42
CA THR A 23 -42.76 -16.44 39.38
C THR A 23 -43.08 -15.94 37.97
N ARG A 24 -44.25 -16.39 37.52
CA ARG A 24 -45.01 -15.92 36.35
C ARG A 24 -45.41 -14.45 36.51
N SER A 25 -45.21 -13.63 35.48
CA SER A 25 -46.00 -12.40 35.30
C SER A 25 -46.05 -11.91 33.87
N ARG A 26 -47.25 -12.02 33.32
CA ARG A 26 -48.08 -11.12 32.53
C ARG A 26 -47.49 -10.53 31.21
N ARG A 27 -48.14 -10.99 30.15
CA ARG A 27 -48.26 -10.29 28.86
C ARG A 27 -48.82 -8.88 29.06
N LYS A 28 -48.27 -7.92 28.36
CA LYS A 28 -48.97 -6.67 28.02
C LYS A 28 -48.89 -6.43 26.52
N ASP A 29 -50.04 -6.06 26.02
CA ASP A 29 -50.44 -5.94 24.63
C ASP A 29 -49.71 -4.81 23.88
N THR A 30 -49.52 -5.08 22.60
CA THR A 30 -49.03 -4.18 21.57
C THR A 30 -50.14 -3.26 21.07
N PRO A 31 -49.89 -1.98 20.76
CA PRO A 31 -50.71 -1.26 19.79
C PRO A 31 -50.05 -1.23 18.41
N VAL A 32 -50.82 -1.69 17.45
CA VAL A 32 -50.62 -1.54 16.01
C VAL A 32 -50.76 -0.09 15.63
N LEU A 33 -49.72 0.48 14.99
CA LEU A 33 -49.84 1.75 14.30
C LEU A 33 -49.74 1.52 12.79
N ARG A 34 -50.81 1.94 12.13
CA ARG A 34 -51.06 1.91 10.68
C ARG A 34 -50.06 2.75 9.91
N GLY A 35 -49.68 2.24 8.75
CA GLY A 35 -48.81 2.89 7.79
C GLY A 35 -49.42 4.17 7.17
N ILE A 36 -48.55 5.09 6.89
CA ILE A 36 -48.78 6.23 5.98
C ILE A 36 -47.83 6.03 4.80
N ALA A 37 -48.41 5.72 3.66
CA ALA A 37 -47.75 5.68 2.38
C ALA A 37 -47.55 7.12 1.87
N VAL A 38 -46.33 7.55 1.69
CA VAL A 38 -46.00 8.78 0.98
C VAL A 38 -45.50 8.43 -0.42
N THR A 39 -46.36 8.58 -1.38
CA THR A 39 -46.03 8.55 -2.81
C THR A 39 -45.30 9.84 -3.20
N LYS A 40 -44.02 9.76 -3.55
CA LYS A 40 -43.31 10.84 -4.24
C LYS A 40 -43.43 10.65 -5.75
N ARG A 41 -44.12 11.57 -6.39
CA ARG A 41 -44.17 11.75 -7.85
C ARG A 41 -42.76 12.03 -8.39
N VAL A 42 -42.39 11.29 -9.41
CA VAL A 42 -41.25 11.58 -10.27
C VAL A 42 -41.72 12.56 -11.34
N SER A 43 -41.18 13.75 -11.36
CA SER A 43 -41.36 14.72 -12.47
C SER A 43 -40.26 14.50 -13.49
N SER A 44 -40.64 14.08 -14.67
CA SER A 44 -39.83 14.04 -15.88
C SER A 44 -39.57 15.46 -16.38
N GLY A 45 -38.32 15.91 -16.39
CA GLY A 45 -37.88 17.19 -16.98
C GLY A 45 -36.88 16.93 -18.10
N GLY A 46 -37.33 17.18 -19.26
CA GLY A 46 -36.90 17.65 -20.55
C GLY A 46 -35.39 17.53 -20.91
N LEU A 47 -35.15 16.72 -21.94
CA LEU A 47 -33.95 16.82 -22.76
C LEU A 47 -33.93 18.16 -23.50
N ARG A 48 -32.87 18.94 -23.34
CA ARG A 48 -32.52 20.01 -24.28
C ARG A 48 -31.35 19.57 -25.14
N SER A 49 -31.68 19.32 -26.41
CA SER A 49 -30.79 19.14 -27.55
C SER A 49 -30.09 20.46 -27.90
N TRP A 50 -28.79 20.41 -28.11
CA TRP A 50 -28.02 21.48 -28.76
C TRP A 50 -27.63 21.04 -30.15
N PRO A 51 -27.71 21.94 -31.18
CA PRO A 51 -27.48 21.57 -32.56
C PRO A 51 -26.00 21.60 -32.93
N ALA A 52 -25.65 20.65 -33.81
CA ALA A 52 -24.40 20.60 -34.54
C ALA A 52 -24.37 21.72 -35.60
N GLY A 53 -23.35 22.58 -35.54
CA GLY A 53 -23.02 23.52 -36.60
C GLY A 53 -21.93 22.94 -37.51
N PHE A 54 -22.34 22.49 -38.69
CA PHE A 54 -21.45 22.26 -39.83
C PHE A 54 -21.16 23.61 -40.50
N LEU A 55 -19.89 23.92 -40.77
CA LEU A 55 -19.50 24.94 -41.73
C LEU A 55 -18.52 24.32 -42.74
N LEU A 56 -19.08 24.05 -43.94
CA LEU A 56 -18.38 23.83 -45.18
C LEU A 56 -18.23 25.15 -45.92
N LEU A 57 -17.03 25.45 -46.42
CA LEU A 57 -16.78 26.37 -47.58
C LEU A 57 -15.32 26.17 -47.96
N GLY A 58 -14.89 25.93 -49.13
CA GLY A 58 -15.37 26.21 -50.47
C GLY A 58 -14.11 26.34 -51.33
N LEU A 59 -14.00 25.45 -52.30
CA LEU A 59 -12.99 25.50 -53.37
C LEU A 59 -13.38 26.58 -54.39
N ALA A 60 -12.40 27.32 -54.89
CA ALA A 60 -12.34 27.88 -56.26
C ALA A 60 -11.04 28.70 -56.37
N GLY A 61 -10.30 28.76 -57.41
CA GLY A 61 -10.39 28.30 -58.78
C GLY A 61 -9.17 28.82 -59.55
N CYS A 62 -8.92 28.15 -60.64
CA CYS A 62 -7.81 28.35 -61.55
C CYS A 62 -7.77 29.74 -62.23
N GLY A 63 -6.55 30.17 -62.67
CA GLY A 63 -6.34 31.19 -63.66
C GLY A 63 -4.92 31.10 -64.22
N ALA A 64 -4.78 30.49 -65.39
CA ALA A 64 -3.57 30.54 -66.22
C ALA A 64 -3.63 31.82 -67.08
N ASP A 65 -2.49 32.46 -67.34
CA ASP A 65 -2.15 32.97 -68.68
C ASP A 65 -0.69 33.41 -68.82
N SER A 66 -0.12 32.88 -69.82
CA SER A 66 0.87 33.15 -70.91
C SER A 66 1.82 34.36 -70.83
N ARG A 67 3.09 34.04 -71.00
CA ARG A 67 4.30 34.58 -71.65
C ARG A 67 4.14 35.81 -72.63
N PRO A 68 5.29 36.51 -73.10
CA PRO A 68 6.72 36.13 -73.08
C PRO A 68 7.70 37.29 -72.83
N GLY A 69 8.93 36.92 -72.51
CA GLY A 69 10.16 37.42 -73.11
C GLY A 69 10.75 38.75 -72.66
N ALA A 70 11.91 38.66 -71.94
CA ALA A 70 13.07 39.52 -72.21
C ALA A 70 14.33 38.97 -71.50
N THR A 71 15.36 38.70 -72.25
CA THR A 71 16.70 38.37 -71.82
C THR A 71 17.39 39.58 -71.22
N SER A 72 17.83 39.47 -69.98
CA SER A 72 18.81 40.39 -69.36
C SER A 72 19.84 39.58 -68.60
N HIS A 73 21.09 39.63 -69.10
CA HIS A 73 22.26 39.11 -68.36
C HIS A 73 22.53 40.02 -67.17
N ALA A 74 22.42 39.49 -65.98
CA ALA A 74 22.97 40.10 -64.76
C ALA A 74 24.10 39.24 -64.18
N PRO A 75 25.10 39.83 -63.54
CA PRO A 75 26.30 39.10 -63.10
C PRO A 75 25.98 38.14 -61.96
N SER A 76 26.60 36.97 -61.99
CA SER A 76 26.47 35.92 -60.98
C SER A 76 27.05 36.41 -59.62
N VAL A 77 26.17 36.60 -58.67
CA VAL A 77 26.51 36.73 -57.26
C VAL A 77 26.80 35.33 -56.71
N PRO A 78 27.90 35.10 -56.02
CA PRO A 78 28.17 33.79 -55.44
C PRO A 78 27.08 33.44 -54.40
N ASP A 79 26.53 32.25 -54.54
CA ASP A 79 25.50 31.67 -53.70
C ASP A 79 26.00 31.60 -52.25
N PRO A 80 25.34 32.20 -51.24
CA PRO A 80 25.74 32.02 -49.88
C PRO A 80 25.50 30.53 -49.51
N GLN A 81 26.57 29.81 -49.26
CA GLN A 81 26.48 28.45 -48.71
C GLN A 81 25.74 28.52 -47.38
N VAL A 82 24.45 28.23 -47.39
CA VAL A 82 23.65 28.06 -46.18
C VAL A 82 24.11 26.74 -45.52
N SER A 83 25.00 26.88 -44.57
CA SER A 83 25.35 25.75 -43.69
C SER A 83 24.12 25.39 -42.88
N VAL A 84 23.37 24.40 -43.35
CA VAL A 84 22.26 23.81 -42.59
C VAL A 84 22.89 23.02 -41.44
N SER A 85 23.00 23.70 -40.30
CA SER A 85 23.35 23.02 -39.04
C SER A 85 22.19 22.08 -38.68
N MET A 86 22.33 20.80 -38.99
CA MET A 86 21.39 19.79 -38.51
C MET A 86 21.42 19.77 -36.97
N PRO A 87 20.29 19.94 -36.30
CA PRO A 87 20.26 19.77 -34.85
C PRO A 87 20.81 18.40 -34.47
N LEU A 88 21.79 18.36 -33.57
CA LEU A 88 22.25 17.11 -33.01
C LEU A 88 21.03 16.34 -32.43
N PRO A 89 20.87 15.04 -32.72
CA PRO A 89 19.80 14.25 -32.12
C PRO A 89 19.91 14.35 -30.59
N PRO A 90 18.80 14.43 -29.87
CA PRO A 90 18.83 14.51 -28.42
C PRO A 90 19.64 13.32 -27.86
N PRO A 91 20.45 13.54 -26.81
CA PRO A 91 21.26 12.48 -26.23
C PRO A 91 20.35 11.31 -25.88
N ARG A 92 20.72 10.11 -26.30
CA ARG A 92 19.98 8.89 -25.94
C ARG A 92 19.92 8.83 -24.41
N PRO A 93 18.74 8.56 -23.82
CA PRO A 93 18.66 8.39 -22.39
C PRO A 93 19.70 7.34 -21.96
N SER A 94 20.59 7.70 -21.05
CA SER A 94 21.60 6.77 -20.56
C SER A 94 20.88 5.59 -19.92
N ARG A 95 21.19 4.38 -20.41
CA ARG A 95 20.65 3.16 -19.80
C ARG A 95 21.10 3.10 -18.35
N ALA A 96 20.18 2.90 -17.42
CA ALA A 96 20.51 2.70 -16.01
C ALA A 96 21.61 1.63 -15.88
N PRO A 97 22.58 1.81 -14.99
CA PRO A 97 23.62 0.81 -14.75
C PRO A 97 23.01 -0.57 -14.49
N ALA A 98 23.73 -1.61 -14.86
CA ALA A 98 23.31 -2.96 -14.51
C ALA A 98 23.44 -3.16 -12.99
N ALA A 99 22.52 -3.93 -12.42
CA ALA A 99 22.63 -4.33 -11.02
C ALA A 99 23.87 -5.22 -10.80
N PRO A 100 24.46 -5.23 -9.58
CA PRO A 100 25.58 -6.11 -9.27
C PRO A 100 25.21 -7.59 -9.52
N ALA A 101 26.00 -8.29 -10.35
CA ALA A 101 25.74 -9.67 -10.77
C ALA A 101 25.63 -10.64 -9.57
N GLY A 102 26.46 -10.42 -8.53
CA GLY A 102 26.40 -11.18 -7.29
C GLY A 102 25.07 -11.02 -6.54
N LEU A 103 24.49 -9.82 -6.55
CA LEU A 103 23.16 -9.58 -5.97
C LEU A 103 22.08 -10.29 -6.78
N VAL A 104 22.11 -10.19 -8.11
CA VAL A 104 21.15 -10.87 -8.99
C VAL A 104 21.14 -12.37 -8.69
N SER A 105 22.29 -13.03 -8.75
CA SER A 105 22.41 -14.48 -8.51
C SER A 105 21.99 -14.87 -7.09
N THR A 106 22.23 -14.01 -6.10
CA THR A 106 21.79 -14.27 -4.71
C THR A 106 20.28 -14.18 -4.56
N ILE A 107 19.64 -13.15 -5.13
CA ILE A 107 18.18 -13.00 -5.10
C ILE A 107 17.48 -14.16 -5.83
N ASP A 108 18.01 -14.59 -6.98
CA ASP A 108 17.52 -15.76 -7.72
C ASP A 108 17.56 -17.02 -6.85
N ARG A 109 18.69 -17.29 -6.22
CA ARG A 109 18.88 -18.45 -5.34
C ARG A 109 17.96 -18.42 -4.12
N LEU A 110 17.82 -17.27 -3.45
CA LEU A 110 16.93 -17.09 -2.31
C LEU A 110 15.48 -17.34 -2.71
N SER A 111 15.07 -16.81 -3.86
CA SER A 111 13.74 -17.06 -4.39
C SER A 111 13.52 -18.53 -4.74
N ALA A 112 14.46 -19.17 -5.43
CA ALA A 112 14.36 -20.59 -5.80
C ALA A 112 14.27 -21.51 -4.56
N GLY A 113 14.96 -21.17 -3.47
CA GLY A 113 14.97 -21.95 -2.23
C GLY A 113 13.72 -21.75 -1.33
N PHE A 114 12.75 -20.96 -1.73
CA PHE A 114 11.54 -20.70 -0.93
C PHE A 114 10.27 -21.16 -1.66
N SER A 115 9.40 -21.92 -0.97
CA SER A 115 8.15 -22.46 -1.54
C SER A 115 6.97 -21.51 -1.34
N GLY A 116 6.14 -21.36 -2.39
CA GLY A 116 4.95 -20.53 -2.37
C GLY A 116 5.00 -19.35 -3.35
N LYS A 117 3.91 -18.56 -3.41
CA LYS A 117 3.85 -17.34 -4.21
C LYS A 117 4.65 -16.24 -3.51
N LYS A 118 5.70 -15.77 -4.14
CA LYS A 118 6.55 -14.70 -3.61
C LYS A 118 7.03 -13.80 -4.73
N GLY A 119 7.41 -12.59 -4.35
CA GLY A 119 8.04 -11.64 -5.24
C GLY A 119 9.02 -10.76 -4.48
N ILE A 120 10.16 -10.54 -5.07
CA ILE A 120 11.25 -9.72 -4.53
C ILE A 120 11.55 -8.63 -5.56
N ALA A 121 11.69 -7.40 -5.11
CA ALA A 121 12.22 -6.31 -5.91
C ALA A 121 13.16 -5.45 -5.06
N VAL A 122 14.30 -5.10 -5.64
CA VAL A 122 15.29 -4.20 -5.06
C VAL A 122 15.62 -3.14 -6.11
N ARG A 123 15.52 -1.86 -5.74
CA ARG A 123 15.88 -0.75 -6.60
C ARG A 123 16.87 0.17 -5.90
N ALA A 124 18.05 0.38 -6.49
CA ALA A 124 18.93 1.44 -6.06
C ALA A 124 18.30 2.80 -6.40
N VAL A 125 18.10 3.63 -5.37
CA VAL A 125 17.40 4.91 -5.52
C VAL A 125 18.20 5.88 -6.37
N ASP A 126 19.49 5.93 -6.12
CA ASP A 126 20.40 6.92 -6.71
C ASP A 126 21.03 6.39 -8.02
N ASP A 127 21.47 5.15 -8.06
CA ASP A 127 22.05 4.52 -9.26
C ASP A 127 21.00 4.07 -10.29
N GLY A 128 19.74 3.82 -9.88
CA GLY A 128 18.62 3.51 -10.76
C GLY A 128 18.52 2.06 -11.24
N TRP A 129 19.45 1.17 -10.92
CA TRP A 129 19.34 -0.25 -11.27
C TRP A 129 18.24 -0.96 -10.46
N THR A 130 17.74 -2.05 -11.02
CA THR A 130 16.69 -2.86 -10.37
C THR A 130 17.01 -4.33 -10.53
N VAL A 131 16.79 -5.11 -9.45
CA VAL A 131 16.75 -6.58 -9.46
C VAL A 131 15.34 -7.00 -9.07
N GLU A 132 14.76 -7.98 -9.78
CA GLU A 132 13.45 -8.52 -9.40
C GLU A 132 13.31 -9.98 -9.76
N VAL A 133 12.65 -10.76 -8.92
CA VAL A 133 12.23 -12.13 -9.16
C VAL A 133 10.78 -12.29 -8.73
N GLY A 134 9.90 -12.66 -9.66
CA GLY A 134 8.45 -12.68 -9.41
C GLY A 134 7.88 -11.31 -9.02
N GLY A 135 8.63 -10.24 -9.24
CA GLY A 135 8.32 -8.90 -8.80
C GLY A 135 7.21 -8.19 -9.59
N ARG A 136 6.73 -8.78 -10.70
CA ARG A 136 5.67 -8.22 -11.55
C ARG A 136 4.28 -8.81 -11.27
N GLN A 137 4.18 -9.86 -10.47
CA GLN A 137 2.90 -10.43 -10.08
C GLN A 137 2.25 -9.62 -8.95
N ARG A 138 0.93 -9.52 -8.96
CA ARG A 138 0.19 -8.91 -7.84
C ARG A 138 0.12 -9.87 -6.68
N LEU A 139 0.64 -9.45 -5.54
CA LEU A 139 0.59 -10.19 -4.29
C LEU A 139 -0.22 -9.41 -3.24
N PRO A 140 -0.92 -10.10 -2.32
CA PRO A 140 -1.63 -9.46 -1.21
C PRO A 140 -0.72 -8.53 -0.41
N GLN A 141 -1.07 -7.25 -0.32
CA GLN A 141 -0.27 -6.27 0.43
C GLN A 141 -0.48 -6.36 1.93
N GLN A 142 -1.73 -6.65 2.33
CA GLN A 142 -2.10 -6.54 3.73
C GLN A 142 -1.78 -5.12 4.26
N SER A 143 -1.24 -4.99 5.46
CA SER A 143 -0.91 -3.69 6.05
C SER A 143 0.17 -2.87 5.33
N VAL A 144 0.83 -3.37 4.28
CA VAL A 144 1.67 -2.53 3.40
C VAL A 144 0.82 -1.46 2.73
N SER A 145 -0.46 -1.74 2.44
CA SER A 145 -1.41 -0.80 1.84
C SER A 145 -1.62 0.49 2.64
N LYS A 146 -1.29 0.50 3.93
CA LYS A 146 -1.35 1.69 4.80
C LYS A 146 -0.40 2.82 4.34
N LEU A 147 0.65 2.47 3.61
CA LEU A 147 1.52 3.47 2.97
C LEU A 147 0.76 4.36 2.00
N TRP A 148 -0.19 3.82 1.26
CA TRP A 148 -0.97 4.58 0.28
C TRP A 148 -1.96 5.53 0.95
N VAL A 149 -2.52 5.15 2.10
CA VAL A 149 -3.34 6.06 2.93
C VAL A 149 -2.47 7.20 3.47
N ALA A 150 -1.27 6.89 3.99
CA ALA A 150 -0.33 7.88 4.50
C ALA A 150 0.14 8.86 3.41
N ILE A 151 0.49 8.36 2.21
CA ILE A 151 0.88 9.21 1.07
C ILE A 151 -0.29 10.09 0.64
N THR A 152 -1.53 9.56 0.61
CA THR A 152 -2.73 10.35 0.28
C THR A 152 -2.94 11.48 1.30
N LEU A 153 -2.83 11.19 2.58
CA LEU A 153 -2.94 12.19 3.64
C LEU A 153 -1.89 13.30 3.50
N LEU A 154 -0.64 12.91 3.29
CA LEU A 154 0.47 13.85 3.19
C LEU A 154 0.42 14.66 1.88
N ASP A 155 -0.08 14.09 0.79
CA ASP A 155 -0.36 14.81 -0.45
C ASP A 155 -1.49 15.85 -0.27
N LEU A 156 -2.54 15.53 0.51
CA LEU A 156 -3.58 16.49 0.89
C LEU A 156 -3.01 17.60 1.78
N ARG A 157 -2.11 17.26 2.71
CA ARG A 157 -1.40 18.24 3.56
C ARG A 157 -0.57 19.19 2.70
N ASP A 158 0.20 18.68 1.76
CA ASP A 158 1.02 19.51 0.86
C ASP A 158 0.21 20.48 0.00
N ARG A 159 -1.07 20.14 -0.23
CA ARG A 159 -2.05 21.00 -0.93
C ARG A 159 -2.85 21.91 0.01
N GLY A 160 -2.52 21.96 1.30
CA GLY A 160 -3.26 22.76 2.30
C GLY A 160 -4.68 22.25 2.61
N ARG A 161 -5.00 20.98 2.27
CA ARG A 161 -6.34 20.39 2.44
C ARG A 161 -6.45 19.44 3.64
N ALA A 162 -5.36 19.22 4.34
CA ALA A 162 -5.31 18.42 5.57
C ALA A 162 -4.25 18.99 6.51
N ARG A 163 -4.45 18.83 7.80
CA ARG A 163 -3.50 19.21 8.85
C ARG A 163 -3.27 18.07 9.80
N LEU A 164 -2.01 17.86 10.22
CA LEU A 164 -1.67 16.76 11.13
C LEU A 164 -2.07 17.06 12.58
N ASP A 165 -2.16 18.32 12.95
CA ASP A 165 -2.62 18.80 14.27
C ASP A 165 -4.16 18.90 14.39
N GLU A 166 -4.89 18.62 13.30
CA GLU A 166 -6.34 18.66 13.28
C GLU A 166 -6.94 17.65 14.28
N PRO A 167 -7.84 18.10 15.18
CA PRO A 167 -8.50 17.20 16.13
C PRO A 167 -9.40 16.19 15.41
N ILE A 168 -9.37 14.97 15.86
CA ILE A 168 -10.19 13.88 15.35
C ILE A 168 -10.60 12.95 16.50
N VAL A 169 -11.80 12.38 16.43
CA VAL A 169 -12.29 11.44 17.42
C VAL A 169 -12.39 10.06 16.80
N VAL A 170 -11.88 9.07 17.51
CA VAL A 170 -12.09 7.66 17.20
C VAL A 170 -13.17 7.13 18.12
N ARG A 171 -14.29 6.66 17.56
CA ARG A 171 -15.44 6.15 18.29
C ARG A 171 -15.54 4.64 18.22
N ARG A 172 -16.46 4.06 18.97
CA ARG A 172 -16.70 2.61 18.97
C ARG A 172 -17.10 2.09 17.58
N GLU A 173 -17.84 2.86 16.81
CA GLU A 173 -18.23 2.53 15.44
C GLU A 173 -17.06 2.55 14.45
N ASP A 174 -15.95 3.19 14.80
CA ASP A 174 -14.73 3.19 13.99
C ASP A 174 -13.87 1.93 14.17
N LEU A 175 -14.12 1.15 15.21
CA LEU A 175 -13.34 -0.05 15.49
C LEU A 175 -13.40 -1.05 14.35
N THR A 176 -12.27 -1.70 14.09
CA THR A 176 -12.10 -2.70 13.03
C THR A 176 -11.92 -4.09 13.63
N LEU A 177 -11.00 -4.88 13.15
CA LEU A 177 -10.68 -6.21 13.65
C LEU A 177 -9.18 -6.48 13.61
N PHE A 178 -8.77 -7.58 14.24
CA PHE A 178 -7.38 -7.98 14.43
C PHE A 178 -6.57 -6.96 15.24
N HIS A 179 -5.46 -6.47 14.67
CA HIS A 179 -4.51 -5.61 15.36
C HIS A 179 -5.01 -4.16 15.42
N GLN A 180 -5.59 -3.77 16.53
CA GLN A 180 -6.13 -2.42 16.76
C GLN A 180 -5.81 -1.92 18.19
N PRO A 181 -4.55 -1.65 18.54
CA PRO A 181 -4.15 -1.18 19.89
C PRO A 181 -4.94 0.03 20.37
N ILE A 182 -5.33 0.92 19.48
CA ILE A 182 -6.12 2.13 19.78
C ILE A 182 -7.48 1.81 20.42
N ALA A 183 -8.03 0.61 20.20
CA ALA A 183 -9.33 0.20 20.75
C ALA A 183 -9.35 0.26 22.29
N MET A 184 -8.21 0.05 22.95
CA MET A 184 -8.07 0.17 24.41
C MET A 184 -8.23 1.60 24.92
N LEU A 185 -8.08 2.59 24.04
CA LEU A 185 -8.18 4.02 24.38
C LEU A 185 -9.59 4.57 24.13
N VAL A 186 -10.43 3.86 23.38
CA VAL A 186 -11.79 4.28 23.03
C VAL A 186 -12.72 4.04 24.22
N LYS A 187 -13.04 5.11 24.94
CA LYS A 187 -13.92 5.10 26.14
C LYS A 187 -14.94 6.23 26.04
N GLY A 188 -16.08 6.07 26.70
CA GLY A 188 -17.12 7.09 26.74
C GLY A 188 -17.58 7.52 25.33
N ASP A 189 -17.42 8.79 25.02
CA ASP A 189 -17.74 9.42 23.74
C ASP A 189 -16.69 9.20 22.64
N GLY A 190 -15.57 8.54 22.95
CA GLY A 190 -14.51 8.19 22.02
C GLY A 190 -13.10 8.49 22.53
N TYR A 191 -12.12 8.30 21.67
CA TYR A 191 -10.73 8.68 21.88
C TYR A 191 -10.43 9.95 21.09
N HIS A 192 -10.25 11.07 21.80
CA HIS A 192 -9.88 12.37 21.24
C HIS A 192 -8.39 12.41 20.96
N THR A 193 -8.01 12.69 19.71
CA THR A 193 -6.64 12.62 19.24
C THR A 193 -6.43 13.59 18.06
N THR A 194 -5.35 13.44 17.31
CA THR A 194 -5.06 14.21 16.11
C THR A 194 -4.87 13.29 14.89
N VAL A 195 -5.00 13.87 13.69
CA VAL A 195 -4.73 13.18 12.42
C VAL A 195 -3.29 12.65 12.40
N GLY A 196 -2.31 13.41 12.90
CA GLY A 196 -0.90 13.02 12.98
C GLY A 196 -0.67 11.84 13.92
N GLU A 197 -1.36 11.78 15.06
CA GLU A 197 -1.27 10.62 15.97
C GLU A 197 -1.84 9.36 15.32
N LEU A 198 -2.94 9.48 14.57
CA LEU A 198 -3.47 8.33 13.81
C LEU A 198 -2.50 7.86 12.74
N LEU A 199 -1.81 8.78 12.03
CA LEU A 199 -0.76 8.44 11.06
C LEU A 199 0.37 7.66 11.73
N THR A 200 0.85 8.16 12.87
CA THR A 200 1.89 7.51 13.66
C THR A 200 1.47 6.10 14.06
N ARG A 201 0.27 5.90 14.61
CA ARG A 201 -0.24 4.58 15.01
C ARG A 201 -0.40 3.62 13.83
N ALA A 202 -0.97 4.11 12.73
CA ALA A 202 -1.18 3.30 11.53
C ALA A 202 0.13 2.76 10.95
N LEU A 203 1.21 3.55 10.98
CA LEU A 203 2.48 3.14 10.40
C LEU A 203 3.39 2.44 11.41
N THR A 204 3.54 2.97 12.63
CA THR A 204 4.49 2.43 13.61
C THR A 204 3.98 1.18 14.32
N GLN A 205 2.69 1.13 14.61
CA GLN A 205 2.04 -0.01 15.29
C GLN A 205 1.23 -0.88 14.32
N SER A 206 1.04 -0.44 13.09
CA SER A 206 0.15 -1.09 12.11
C SER A 206 -1.31 -1.19 12.58
N ASP A 207 -1.78 -0.21 13.35
CA ASP A 207 -3.13 -0.15 13.91
C ASP A 207 -4.18 -0.06 12.79
N ASN A 208 -5.09 -1.04 12.73
CA ASN A 208 -6.09 -1.14 11.68
C ASN A 208 -7.17 -0.06 11.83
N THR A 209 -7.60 0.22 13.05
CA THR A 209 -8.62 1.26 13.32
C THR A 209 -8.08 2.65 13.05
N ALA A 210 -6.86 2.96 13.48
CA ALA A 210 -6.22 4.23 13.17
C ALA A 210 -6.13 4.44 11.65
N ASN A 211 -5.75 3.39 10.90
CA ASN A 211 -5.69 3.44 9.44
C ASN A 211 -7.06 3.65 8.78
N ASP A 212 -8.09 2.90 9.18
CA ASP A 212 -9.41 3.02 8.56
C ASP A 212 -10.07 4.35 8.91
N ARG A 213 -9.77 4.92 10.09
CA ARG A 213 -10.21 6.28 10.46
C ARG A 213 -9.52 7.34 9.58
N LEU A 214 -8.21 7.18 9.31
CA LEU A 214 -7.50 8.03 8.33
C LEU A 214 -8.03 7.83 6.91
N LEU A 215 -8.30 6.59 6.51
CA LEU A 215 -8.89 6.28 5.20
C LEU A 215 -10.21 7.04 5.01
N THR A 216 -11.06 7.06 6.03
CA THR A 216 -12.29 7.86 6.02
C THR A 216 -11.99 9.36 5.90
N TYR A 217 -11.02 9.86 6.66
CA TYR A 217 -10.62 11.27 6.68
C TYR A 217 -10.12 11.75 5.32
N VAL A 218 -9.33 10.96 4.60
CA VAL A 218 -8.79 11.33 3.28
C VAL A 218 -9.80 11.19 2.13
N GLY A 219 -11.03 10.74 2.40
CA GLY A 219 -12.10 10.59 1.40
C GLY A 219 -12.33 9.16 0.91
N GLY A 220 -11.90 8.18 1.70
CA GLY A 220 -12.15 6.75 1.47
C GLY A 220 -11.26 6.09 0.42
N PRO A 221 -11.56 4.82 0.09
CA PRO A 221 -10.74 4.04 -0.84
C PRO A 221 -10.58 4.66 -2.24
N GLN A 222 -11.57 5.41 -2.69
CA GLN A 222 -11.53 6.05 -4.02
C GLN A 222 -10.49 7.17 -4.07
N ALA A 223 -10.34 7.97 -2.99
CA ALA A 223 -9.32 9.00 -2.91
C ALA A 223 -7.90 8.39 -2.98
N VAL A 224 -7.68 7.28 -2.30
CA VAL A 224 -6.40 6.56 -2.36
C VAL A 224 -6.13 6.01 -3.76
N ARG A 225 -7.12 5.39 -4.41
CA ARG A 225 -6.98 4.91 -5.80
C ARG A 225 -6.70 6.05 -6.77
N ALA A 226 -7.35 7.19 -6.60
CA ALA A 226 -7.09 8.38 -7.40
C ALA A 226 -5.66 8.91 -7.21
N MET A 227 -5.16 8.93 -5.97
CA MET A 227 -3.77 9.30 -5.67
C MET A 227 -2.78 8.35 -6.36
N ILE A 228 -3.00 7.02 -6.26
CA ILE A 228 -2.15 6.01 -6.91
C ILE A 228 -2.10 6.24 -8.43
N ALA A 229 -3.26 6.47 -9.05
CA ALA A 229 -3.36 6.74 -10.49
C ALA A 229 -2.69 8.06 -10.88
N ASN A 230 -2.99 9.16 -10.17
CA ASN A 230 -2.44 10.49 -10.45
C ASN A 230 -0.92 10.55 -10.32
N LYS A 231 -0.38 9.85 -9.33
CA LYS A 231 1.07 9.74 -9.13
C LYS A 231 1.72 8.64 -9.98
N ARG A 232 0.93 7.89 -10.75
CA ARG A 232 1.40 6.81 -11.64
C ARG A 232 2.28 5.82 -10.91
N LEU A 233 1.77 5.26 -9.80
CA LEU A 233 2.54 4.34 -8.95
C LEU A 233 2.63 2.90 -9.50
N GLY A 234 2.22 2.68 -10.75
CA GLY A 234 2.30 1.38 -11.40
C GLY A 234 1.23 0.39 -10.93
N ASP A 235 1.58 -0.89 -10.91
CA ASP A 235 0.64 -1.97 -10.62
C ASP A 235 0.42 -2.14 -9.11
N ILE A 236 -0.27 -1.17 -8.52
CA ILE A 236 -0.68 -1.12 -7.13
C ILE A 236 -2.19 -0.94 -7.06
N ARG A 237 -2.89 -1.90 -6.47
CA ARG A 237 -4.31 -1.79 -6.15
C ARG A 237 -4.50 -1.35 -4.69
N PHE A 238 -5.60 -0.69 -4.43
CA PHE A 238 -6.03 -0.39 -3.06
C PHE A 238 -7.41 -1.00 -2.80
N GLY A 239 -7.50 -1.79 -1.73
CA GLY A 239 -8.71 -2.51 -1.32
C GLY A 239 -9.80 -1.61 -0.75
N PRO A 240 -10.84 -2.22 -0.16
CA PRO A 240 -11.99 -1.48 0.38
C PRO A 240 -11.77 -0.91 1.80
N GLY A 241 -10.58 -1.07 2.38
CA GLY A 241 -10.29 -0.82 3.79
C GLY A 241 -10.26 -2.12 4.61
N GLU A 242 -9.71 -2.05 5.84
CA GLU A 242 -9.40 -3.23 6.65
C GLU A 242 -10.64 -4.06 6.99
N ARG A 243 -11.74 -3.41 7.42
CA ARG A 243 -12.97 -4.11 7.82
C ARG A 243 -13.47 -5.05 6.74
N LEU A 244 -13.66 -4.51 5.54
CA LEU A 244 -14.26 -5.22 4.42
C LEU A 244 -13.28 -6.22 3.82
N LEU A 245 -12.01 -5.86 3.71
CA LEU A 245 -10.96 -6.72 3.20
C LEU A 245 -10.84 -7.98 4.04
N GLN A 246 -10.67 -7.81 5.36
CA GLN A 246 -10.40 -8.91 6.27
C GLN A 246 -11.62 -9.80 6.46
N ALA A 247 -12.82 -9.22 6.50
CA ALA A 247 -14.04 -10.02 6.57
C ALA A 247 -14.21 -10.89 5.30
N LYS A 248 -14.06 -10.31 4.12
CA LYS A 248 -14.20 -11.02 2.84
C LYS A 248 -13.13 -12.10 2.67
N THR A 249 -11.88 -11.84 3.06
CA THR A 249 -10.80 -12.83 3.02
C THR A 249 -11.10 -14.06 3.88
N ALA A 250 -11.85 -13.88 4.98
CA ALA A 250 -12.29 -14.96 5.83
C ALA A 250 -13.57 -15.67 5.36
N GLY A 251 -14.21 -15.23 4.27
CA GLY A 251 -15.50 -15.73 3.80
C GLY A 251 -16.71 -15.13 4.52
N LEU A 252 -16.54 -13.98 5.19
CA LEU A 252 -17.56 -13.30 5.96
C LEU A 252 -17.96 -11.96 5.34
N THR A 253 -19.20 -11.53 5.58
CA THR A 253 -19.61 -10.15 5.39
C THR A 253 -19.39 -9.38 6.68
N TRP A 254 -18.79 -8.18 6.59
CA TRP A 254 -18.50 -7.35 7.76
C TRP A 254 -19.77 -7.04 8.57
N GLN A 255 -19.63 -7.15 9.88
CA GLN A 255 -20.63 -6.74 10.87
C GLN A 255 -19.93 -5.99 12.01
N PRO A 256 -20.54 -4.92 12.59
CA PRO A 256 -19.93 -4.16 13.70
C PRO A 256 -19.55 -5.02 14.91
N ALA A 257 -20.31 -6.11 15.16
CA ALA A 257 -19.99 -7.06 16.23
C ALA A 257 -18.59 -7.70 16.09
N PHE A 258 -18.04 -7.78 14.88
CA PHE A 258 -16.72 -8.36 14.63
C PHE A 258 -15.57 -7.52 15.19
N ALA A 259 -15.81 -6.24 15.48
CA ALA A 259 -14.85 -5.39 16.18
C ALA A 259 -14.63 -5.82 17.63
N MET A 260 -15.58 -6.57 18.21
CA MET A 260 -15.48 -7.06 19.59
C MET A 260 -14.60 -8.31 19.67
N ALA A 261 -13.86 -8.41 20.78
CA ALA A 261 -12.91 -9.50 20.99
C ALA A 261 -13.59 -10.89 20.81
N GLY A 262 -13.00 -11.73 19.95
CA GLY A 262 -13.41 -13.10 19.69
C GLY A 262 -14.62 -13.27 18.75
N ALA A 263 -15.44 -12.25 18.54
CA ALA A 263 -16.66 -12.37 17.72
C ALA A 263 -16.39 -12.75 16.26
N PHE A 264 -15.38 -12.12 15.66
CA PHE A 264 -14.94 -12.45 14.30
C PHE A 264 -14.45 -13.90 14.21
N GLN A 265 -13.60 -14.32 15.14
CA GLN A 265 -13.04 -15.67 15.13
C GLN A 265 -14.14 -16.72 15.36
N ALA A 266 -15.08 -16.45 16.26
CA ALA A 266 -16.25 -17.33 16.48
C ALA A 266 -17.11 -17.44 15.21
N ALA A 267 -17.36 -16.35 14.49
CA ALA A 267 -18.07 -16.37 13.22
C ALA A 267 -17.32 -17.17 12.15
N ARG A 268 -16.01 -16.95 12.03
CA ARG A 268 -15.14 -17.67 11.09
C ARG A 268 -15.11 -19.16 11.36
N ASN A 269 -15.07 -19.56 12.63
CA ASN A 269 -15.04 -20.99 13.02
C ASN A 269 -16.37 -21.72 12.73
N ARG A 270 -17.48 -20.99 12.62
CA ARG A 270 -18.77 -21.57 12.23
C ARG A 270 -18.94 -21.78 10.73
N LEU A 271 -18.07 -21.17 9.90
CA LEU A 271 -18.10 -21.39 8.45
C LEU A 271 -17.63 -22.82 8.12
N ASP A 272 -18.23 -23.36 7.09
CA ASP A 272 -17.74 -24.60 6.48
C ASP A 272 -16.26 -24.46 6.10
N PRO A 273 -15.41 -25.47 6.38
CA PRO A 273 -13.99 -25.43 6.01
C PRO A 273 -13.75 -25.19 4.52
N ALA A 274 -14.60 -25.74 3.63
CA ALA A 274 -14.50 -25.52 2.19
C ALA A 274 -14.80 -24.06 1.82
N ALA A 275 -15.81 -23.45 2.46
CA ALA A 275 -16.13 -22.03 2.24
C ALA A 275 -14.96 -21.10 2.66
N ARG A 276 -14.31 -21.41 3.80
CA ARG A 276 -13.12 -20.66 4.26
C ARG A 276 -11.95 -20.81 3.28
N THR A 277 -11.73 -22.01 2.77
CA THR A 277 -10.68 -22.29 1.79
C THR A 277 -10.97 -21.55 0.50
N ALA A 278 -12.17 -21.63 -0.04
CA ALA A 278 -12.57 -20.96 -1.26
C ALA A 278 -12.43 -19.43 -1.15
N ALA A 279 -12.77 -18.83 -0.01
CA ALA A 279 -12.62 -17.40 0.22
C ALA A 279 -11.13 -16.98 0.24
N LEU A 280 -10.27 -17.77 0.86
CA LEU A 280 -8.83 -17.51 0.88
C LEU A 280 -8.22 -17.70 -0.53
N ASP A 281 -8.64 -18.73 -1.27
CA ASP A 281 -8.20 -18.97 -2.65
C ASP A 281 -8.58 -17.81 -3.57
N ALA A 282 -9.79 -17.33 -3.49
CA ALA A 282 -10.26 -16.18 -4.24
C ALA A 282 -9.43 -14.92 -3.91
N TYR A 283 -9.14 -14.70 -2.63
CA TYR A 283 -8.30 -13.58 -2.20
C TYR A 283 -6.87 -13.67 -2.73
N VAL A 284 -6.22 -14.82 -2.61
CA VAL A 284 -4.83 -15.02 -3.05
C VAL A 284 -4.71 -15.01 -4.57
N SER A 285 -5.76 -15.47 -5.28
CA SER A 285 -5.80 -15.50 -6.74
C SER A 285 -5.85 -14.10 -7.35
N ASP A 286 -6.73 -13.23 -6.83
CA ASP A 286 -6.90 -11.85 -7.32
C ASP A 286 -7.13 -10.89 -6.14
N PRO A 287 -6.07 -10.54 -5.41
CA PRO A 287 -6.18 -9.70 -4.21
C PRO A 287 -6.67 -8.28 -4.57
N PRO A 288 -7.76 -7.79 -3.96
CA PRO A 288 -8.25 -6.43 -4.22
C PRO A 288 -7.30 -5.34 -3.71
N ASP A 289 -6.40 -5.70 -2.79
CA ASP A 289 -5.28 -4.89 -2.32
C ASP A 289 -3.94 -5.31 -2.95
N GLY A 290 -3.97 -6.06 -4.06
CA GLY A 290 -2.76 -6.61 -4.67
C GLY A 290 -1.82 -5.56 -5.23
N ALA A 291 -0.50 -5.78 -5.04
CA ALA A 291 0.52 -4.95 -5.66
C ALA A 291 1.69 -5.79 -6.19
N ALA A 292 2.32 -5.31 -7.25
CA ALA A 292 3.56 -5.85 -7.76
C ALA A 292 4.74 -5.31 -6.91
N PRO A 293 5.61 -6.17 -6.37
CA PRO A 293 6.78 -5.74 -5.60
C PRO A 293 7.64 -4.69 -6.31
N ILE A 294 7.79 -4.81 -7.63
CA ILE A 294 8.55 -3.83 -8.43
C ILE A 294 7.91 -2.44 -8.41
N ALA A 295 6.58 -2.37 -8.41
CA ALA A 295 5.86 -1.10 -8.35
C ALA A 295 5.98 -0.45 -6.97
N ILE A 296 5.99 -1.26 -5.90
CA ILE A 296 6.23 -0.77 -4.53
C ILE A 296 7.66 -0.25 -4.39
N ALA A 297 8.67 -0.99 -4.88
CA ALA A 297 10.06 -0.56 -4.83
C ALA A 297 10.28 0.74 -5.65
N ASP A 298 9.64 0.87 -6.82
CA ASP A 298 9.66 2.11 -7.60
C ASP A 298 9.01 3.28 -6.85
N ALA A 299 7.84 3.07 -6.25
CA ALA A 299 7.15 4.11 -5.48
C ALA A 299 7.98 4.57 -4.27
N LEU A 300 8.62 3.66 -3.55
CA LEU A 300 9.52 3.99 -2.44
C LEU A 300 10.77 4.74 -2.91
N ALA A 301 11.35 4.34 -4.03
CA ALA A 301 12.50 5.05 -4.62
C ALA A 301 12.11 6.47 -5.03
N ARG A 302 10.95 6.66 -5.66
CA ARG A 302 10.41 7.96 -6.03
C ARG A 302 10.08 8.83 -4.81
N LEU A 303 9.55 8.21 -3.74
CA LEU A 303 9.35 8.89 -2.46
C LEU A 303 10.69 9.41 -1.92
N ALA A 304 11.71 8.57 -1.88
CA ALA A 304 13.03 8.94 -1.38
C ALA A 304 13.70 10.07 -2.21
N ARG A 305 13.39 10.18 -3.51
CA ARG A 305 13.84 11.29 -4.36
C ARG A 305 12.97 12.55 -4.27
N GLY A 306 11.92 12.55 -3.43
CA GLY A 306 11.01 13.69 -3.29
C GLY A 306 10.02 13.87 -4.45
N GLU A 307 9.85 12.86 -5.31
CA GLU A 307 8.96 12.94 -6.48
C GLU A 307 7.47 12.78 -6.13
N LEU A 308 7.14 12.30 -4.94
CA LEU A 308 5.76 12.01 -4.56
C LEU A 308 5.15 13.05 -3.63
N LEU A 309 5.95 13.65 -2.74
CA LEU A 309 5.51 14.56 -1.69
C LEU A 309 6.50 15.72 -1.57
N SER A 310 6.10 16.80 -0.87
CA SER A 310 7.04 17.84 -0.47
C SER A 310 8.17 17.26 0.39
N GLU A 311 9.29 17.95 0.49
CA GLU A 311 10.43 17.56 1.32
C GLU A 311 10.01 17.30 2.77
N THR A 312 9.21 18.21 3.35
CA THR A 312 8.70 18.07 4.72
C THR A 312 7.83 16.83 4.88
N SER A 313 6.89 16.58 3.97
CA SER A 313 6.01 15.41 4.04
C SER A 313 6.75 14.11 3.75
N THR A 314 7.74 14.13 2.86
CA THR A 314 8.64 12.99 2.61
C THR A 314 9.39 12.61 3.89
N ARG A 315 9.97 13.60 4.59
CA ARG A 315 10.67 13.39 5.85
C ARG A 315 9.74 12.83 6.93
N ILE A 316 8.56 13.43 7.12
CA ILE A 316 7.57 12.92 8.09
C ILE A 316 7.24 11.45 7.83
N LEU A 317 7.05 11.06 6.57
CA LEU A 317 6.72 9.68 6.23
C LEU A 317 7.88 8.72 6.52
N ILE A 318 9.09 9.08 6.09
CA ILE A 318 10.29 8.25 6.28
C ILE A 318 10.60 8.10 7.78
N ASP A 319 10.60 9.19 8.55
CA ASP A 319 10.86 9.15 9.99
C ASP A 319 9.81 8.29 10.73
N THR A 320 8.54 8.40 10.31
CA THR A 320 7.47 7.55 10.87
C THR A 320 7.66 6.07 10.54
N MET A 321 8.13 5.75 9.33
CA MET A 321 8.44 4.38 8.94
C MET A 321 9.68 3.84 9.67
N GLU A 322 10.70 4.66 9.95
CA GLU A 322 11.88 4.30 10.74
C GLU A 322 11.50 3.97 12.19
N ALA A 323 10.55 4.71 12.75
CA ALA A 323 9.99 4.47 14.08
C ALA A 323 9.08 3.23 14.17
N SER A 324 8.99 2.41 13.14
CA SER A 324 8.16 1.19 13.14
C SER A 324 8.50 0.28 14.31
N ARG A 325 7.44 -0.16 15.02
CA ARG A 325 7.51 -1.12 16.14
C ARG A 325 7.12 -2.54 15.73
N THR A 326 7.00 -2.77 14.42
CA THR A 326 6.65 -4.08 13.86
C THR A 326 7.81 -4.65 13.06
N GLY A 327 7.81 -5.96 12.80
CA GLY A 327 8.78 -6.57 11.89
C GLY A 327 10.21 -6.69 12.41
N HIS A 328 10.41 -6.75 13.74
CA HIS A 328 11.76 -6.90 14.33
C HIS A 328 12.56 -8.07 13.75
N ALA A 329 11.89 -9.15 13.36
CA ALA A 329 12.50 -10.33 12.75
C ALA A 329 12.34 -10.39 11.22
N ARG A 330 12.17 -9.23 10.53
CA ARG A 330 12.08 -9.13 9.07
C ARG A 330 13.26 -8.29 8.54
N LEU A 331 13.07 -7.34 7.62
CA LEU A 331 14.16 -6.52 7.06
C LEU A 331 15.07 -5.95 8.14
N ARG A 332 14.50 -5.39 9.20
CA ARG A 332 15.22 -4.76 10.32
C ARG A 332 16.25 -5.68 10.99
N ALA A 333 15.99 -6.99 11.06
CA ALA A 333 16.88 -7.95 11.73
C ALA A 333 18.22 -8.16 11.01
N ALA A 334 18.31 -7.78 9.74
CA ALA A 334 19.51 -7.98 8.93
C ALA A 334 20.15 -6.63 8.50
N VAL A 335 19.72 -5.53 9.12
CA VAL A 335 20.32 -4.21 8.87
C VAL A 335 21.67 -4.11 9.58
N PRO A 336 22.78 -3.88 8.87
CA PRO A 336 24.09 -3.75 9.49
C PRO A 336 24.20 -2.51 10.38
N SER A 337 25.19 -2.49 11.26
CA SER A 337 25.50 -1.32 12.10
C SER A 337 25.78 -0.09 11.24
N GLY A 338 25.25 1.05 11.64
CA GLY A 338 25.35 2.32 10.93
C GLY A 338 24.39 2.51 9.76
N TRP A 339 23.64 1.47 9.39
CA TRP A 339 22.56 1.59 8.39
C TRP A 339 21.23 1.91 9.08
N THR A 340 20.30 2.56 8.35
CA THR A 340 18.92 2.77 8.81
C THR A 340 17.91 2.05 7.91
N ILE A 341 16.71 1.79 8.45
CA ILE A 341 15.61 1.15 7.72
C ILE A 341 14.28 1.82 8.04
N ALA A 342 13.70 2.44 7.05
CA ALA A 342 12.31 2.93 7.07
C ALA A 342 11.43 1.87 6.41
N HIS A 343 10.54 1.20 7.16
CA HIS A 343 9.82 0.06 6.60
C HIS A 343 8.37 -0.06 7.04
N LYS A 344 7.59 -0.83 6.27
CA LYS A 344 6.22 -1.21 6.58
C LYS A 344 6.00 -2.69 6.34
N THR A 345 5.52 -3.37 7.38
CA THR A 345 5.16 -4.80 7.32
C THR A 345 3.72 -5.01 6.87
N GLY A 346 3.45 -6.17 6.27
CA GLY A 346 2.12 -6.71 6.04
C GLY A 346 2.03 -8.15 6.51
N THR A 347 0.96 -8.52 7.21
CA THR A 347 0.72 -9.89 7.67
C THR A 347 -0.73 -10.25 7.45
N GLY A 348 -0.96 -11.31 6.68
CA GLY A 348 -2.27 -11.82 6.32
C GLY A 348 -2.78 -12.89 7.26
N GLN A 349 -3.97 -13.37 6.94
CA GLN A 349 -4.64 -14.40 7.72
C GLN A 349 -4.00 -15.78 7.50
N ASP A 350 -3.99 -16.58 8.55
CA ASP A 350 -3.67 -17.99 8.46
C ASP A 350 -4.93 -18.85 8.32
N LEU A 351 -4.84 -19.90 7.51
CA LEU A 351 -5.80 -21.00 7.44
C LEU A 351 -5.02 -22.32 7.57
N GLY A 352 -5.06 -22.92 8.76
CA GLY A 352 -4.14 -24.00 9.10
C GLY A 352 -2.69 -23.54 9.00
N ARG A 353 -1.90 -24.24 8.22
CA ARG A 353 -0.48 -23.88 7.97
C ARG A 353 -0.31 -22.82 6.86
N ARG A 354 -1.34 -22.55 6.07
CA ARG A 354 -1.28 -21.62 4.95
C ARG A 354 -1.43 -20.18 5.43
N ASN A 355 -0.56 -19.30 4.95
CA ASN A 355 -0.57 -17.87 5.23
C ASN A 355 -0.77 -17.08 3.93
N ALA A 356 -1.70 -16.13 3.95
CA ALA A 356 -2.04 -15.28 2.81
C ALA A 356 -1.47 -13.85 2.94
N GLY A 357 -0.17 -13.77 3.03
CA GLY A 357 0.57 -12.50 3.06
C GLY A 357 1.54 -12.37 4.22
N PHE A 358 2.84 -12.33 3.91
CA PHE A 358 3.89 -12.05 4.89
C PHE A 358 4.97 -11.18 4.23
N ASN A 359 4.83 -9.87 4.42
CA ASN A 359 5.52 -8.87 3.61
C ASN A 359 6.36 -7.95 4.48
N ASP A 360 7.46 -7.44 3.92
CA ASP A 360 8.14 -6.27 4.44
C ASP A 360 8.70 -5.45 3.27
N VAL A 361 8.42 -4.15 3.27
CA VAL A 361 8.87 -3.23 2.23
C VAL A 361 9.44 -1.97 2.86
N GLY A 362 10.49 -1.40 2.28
CA GLY A 362 11.11 -0.22 2.89
C GLY A 362 12.27 0.37 2.12
N LEU A 363 12.87 1.36 2.75
CA LEU A 363 14.09 2.06 2.31
C LEU A 363 15.22 1.69 3.26
N LEU A 364 16.24 1.04 2.75
CA LEU A 364 17.49 0.76 3.44
C LEU A 364 18.49 1.85 3.05
N THR A 365 19.06 2.54 4.04
CA THR A 365 20.01 3.64 3.82
C THR A 365 21.37 3.29 4.40
N ALA A 366 22.40 3.32 3.57
CA ALA A 366 23.79 3.09 3.95
C ALA A 366 24.38 4.30 4.69
N PRO A 367 25.48 4.12 5.47
CA PRO A 367 26.14 5.21 6.18
C PRO A 367 26.67 6.34 5.28
N ASP A 368 26.94 6.04 4.00
CA ASP A 368 27.37 7.01 3.00
C ASP A 368 26.19 7.67 2.25
N GLY A 369 24.95 7.43 2.68
CA GLY A 369 23.75 8.02 2.12
C GLY A 369 23.15 7.29 0.93
N ARG A 370 23.77 6.24 0.37
CA ARG A 370 23.17 5.42 -0.70
C ARG A 370 21.90 4.73 -0.18
N ARG A 371 20.85 4.74 -1.00
CA ARG A 371 19.52 4.26 -0.61
C ARG A 371 19.04 3.15 -1.54
N PHE A 372 18.40 2.17 -0.95
CA PHE A 372 17.85 0.99 -1.65
C PHE A 372 16.39 0.78 -1.24
N ALA A 373 15.50 0.84 -2.21
CA ALA A 373 14.10 0.47 -2.01
C ALA A 373 13.96 -1.04 -2.16
N ILE A 374 13.42 -1.69 -1.14
CA ILE A 374 13.25 -3.14 -1.06
C ILE A 374 11.79 -3.48 -0.89
N ALA A 375 11.30 -4.45 -1.65
CA ALA A 375 9.98 -5.04 -1.46
C ALA A 375 10.10 -6.56 -1.50
N VAL A 376 9.88 -7.21 -0.36
CA VAL A 376 9.80 -8.67 -0.25
C VAL A 376 8.38 -9.03 0.15
N MET A 377 7.68 -9.69 -0.75
CA MET A 377 6.28 -10.08 -0.57
C MET A 377 6.11 -11.58 -0.74
N ILE A 378 5.51 -12.20 0.26
CA ILE A 378 5.11 -13.61 0.25
C ILE A 378 3.59 -13.63 0.26
N GLY A 379 2.99 -13.89 -0.88
CA GLY A 379 1.54 -13.78 -1.06
C GLY A 379 0.75 -15.01 -0.61
N ASP A 380 1.37 -16.19 -0.69
CA ASP A 380 0.74 -17.45 -0.31
C ASP A 380 1.81 -18.51 -0.06
N THR A 381 1.82 -19.12 1.12
CA THR A 381 2.80 -20.14 1.47
C THR A 381 2.33 -20.99 2.65
N THR A 382 2.84 -22.24 2.71
CA THR A 382 2.75 -23.12 3.87
C THR A 382 4.06 -23.23 4.66
N GLU A 383 5.09 -22.48 4.23
CA GLU A 383 6.35 -22.40 4.95
C GLU A 383 6.16 -21.79 6.34
N ASP A 384 6.93 -22.27 7.31
CA ASP A 384 6.88 -21.77 8.67
C ASP A 384 7.33 -20.31 8.78
N ILE A 385 7.01 -19.68 9.91
CA ILE A 385 7.30 -18.26 10.13
C ILE A 385 8.80 -17.95 10.07
N ARG A 386 9.66 -18.86 10.54
CA ARG A 386 11.11 -18.67 10.55
C ARG A 386 11.68 -18.65 9.13
N LYS A 387 11.22 -19.54 8.25
CA LYS A 387 11.63 -19.53 6.84
C LYS A 387 11.17 -18.26 6.12
N ARG A 388 9.94 -17.80 6.41
CA ARG A 388 9.44 -16.51 5.87
C ARG A 388 10.29 -15.34 6.34
N GLN A 389 10.67 -15.32 7.61
CA GLN A 389 11.56 -14.30 8.19
C GLN A 389 12.95 -14.35 7.56
N LEU A 390 13.54 -15.53 7.44
CA LEU A 390 14.88 -15.72 6.87
C LEU A 390 14.95 -15.27 5.41
N LEU A 391 13.91 -15.54 4.59
CA LEU A 391 13.89 -15.01 3.22
C LEU A 391 14.02 -13.48 3.22
N ILE A 392 13.21 -12.79 4.02
CA ILE A 392 13.21 -11.33 4.10
C ILE A 392 14.55 -10.79 4.62
N GLN A 393 15.10 -11.41 5.66
CA GLN A 393 16.40 -11.04 6.25
C GLN A 393 17.54 -11.21 5.23
N ASN A 394 17.58 -12.36 4.57
CA ASN A 394 18.64 -12.67 3.62
C ASN A 394 18.62 -11.74 2.40
N VAL A 395 17.45 -11.27 1.98
CA VAL A 395 17.36 -10.23 0.93
C VAL A 395 17.97 -8.91 1.42
N ALA A 396 17.66 -8.46 2.64
CA ALA A 396 18.24 -7.23 3.19
C ALA A 396 19.77 -7.35 3.35
N ALA A 397 20.26 -8.47 3.87
CA ALA A 397 21.69 -8.76 3.99
C ALA A 397 22.38 -8.72 2.62
N ALA A 398 21.83 -9.41 1.61
CA ALA A 398 22.38 -9.42 0.26
C ALA A 398 22.48 -8.03 -0.37
N VAL A 399 21.51 -7.16 -0.09
CA VAL A 399 21.55 -5.76 -0.55
C VAL A 399 22.68 -4.99 0.14
N ALA A 400 22.82 -5.14 1.45
CA ALA A 400 23.88 -4.49 2.22
C ALA A 400 25.28 -4.96 1.76
N ASP A 401 25.45 -6.28 1.57
CA ASP A 401 26.69 -6.86 1.09
C ASP A 401 27.06 -6.37 -0.33
N ALA A 402 26.07 -6.32 -1.22
CA ALA A 402 26.25 -5.85 -2.60
C ALA A 402 26.56 -4.36 -2.70
N ALA A 403 26.09 -3.56 -1.73
CA ALA A 403 26.45 -2.15 -1.65
C ALA A 403 27.96 -1.96 -1.38
N GLY A 404 28.60 -2.93 -0.70
CA GLY A 404 30.03 -2.86 -0.36
C GLY A 404 30.36 -1.77 0.67
N PRO A 405 31.65 -1.48 0.87
CA PRO A 405 32.08 -0.45 1.80
C PRO A 405 31.56 0.94 1.38
N PRO A 406 31.47 1.90 2.33
CA PRO A 406 31.10 3.28 2.03
C PRO A 406 31.95 3.84 0.89
N ARG A 407 31.32 4.48 -0.09
CA ARG A 407 32.02 5.25 -1.10
C ARG A 407 32.64 6.47 -0.39
N GLY A 408 33.94 6.70 -0.58
CA GLY A 408 34.58 7.92 -0.09
C GLY A 408 33.87 9.18 -0.65
N PRO A 409 34.06 10.36 -0.04
CA PRO A 409 33.47 11.59 -0.54
C PRO A 409 33.85 11.76 -2.01
N VAL A 410 32.83 11.94 -2.85
CA VAL A 410 33.05 12.28 -4.27
C VAL A 410 33.77 13.61 -4.27
N ALA A 411 35.03 13.62 -4.72
CA ALA A 411 35.73 14.85 -4.95
C ALA A 411 34.95 15.68 -5.98
N VAL A 412 34.34 16.77 -5.53
CA VAL A 412 33.72 17.73 -6.43
C VAL A 412 34.87 18.32 -7.22
N ALA A 413 35.03 17.93 -8.48
CA ALA A 413 35.92 18.60 -9.39
C ALA A 413 35.41 20.05 -9.56
N ASN A 414 36.16 21.00 -9.03
CA ASN A 414 35.93 22.43 -9.23
C ASN A 414 36.15 22.82 -10.69
#